data_8d1928be42663c7e18ef8ac0ab21e5e3
#
_entry.id   8d1928be42663c7e18ef8ac0ab21e5e3
#
_cell.length_a   1.000
_cell.length_b   1.000
_cell.length_c   1.000
_cell.angle_alpha   90.00
_cell.angle_beta   90.00
_cell.angle_gamma   90.00
#
_symmetry.space_group_name_H-M   'P 1'
#
loop_
_entity.id
_entity.type
_entity.pdbx_description
1 polymer ?
#
loop_
_entity_poly.entity_id
_entity_poly.type
_entity_poly.pdbx_seq_one_letter_code
_entity_poly.pdbx_strand_id
1 'polypeptide(L)'
;MARQDYTPYQQKIIKRYYDNLDTLSLQRLAELTGELYLSTGKKRQKAWAAVAAAMQKLGVPQSRIDHLLKQGNPALVAEVVKELERR
;
A
#
# COMPACT_ATOMS: atom_id res chain seq x y z
N MET A 1 29.05 12.80 -8.97
CA MET A 1 28.32 12.58 -9.15
C MET A 1 27.59 12.38 -8.61
N ALA A 2 27.34 12.43 -8.38
CA ALA A 2 26.65 12.06 -7.98
C ALA A 2 25.68 12.35 -8.14
N ARG A 3 25.42 12.63 -8.63
CA ARG A 3 24.70 12.73 -8.88
C ARG A 3 23.83 12.31 -9.02
N GLN A 4 23.45 12.73 -8.82
CA GLN A 4 22.68 12.20 -9.13
C GLN A 4 22.68 11.31 -9.99
N ASP A 5 23.41 11.22 -10.54
CA ASP A 5 23.54 10.12 -11.38
C ASP A 5 23.84 8.91 -10.61
N TYR A 6 22.85 8.05 -10.47
CA TYR A 6 23.09 6.77 -9.84
C TYR A 6 23.76 5.86 -10.83
N THR A 7 24.76 5.11 -10.36
CA THR A 7 25.29 4.04 -11.17
C THR A 7 24.25 2.95 -11.29
N PRO A 8 24.32 2.11 -12.33
CA PRO A 8 23.36 1.00 -12.44
C PRO A 8 23.37 0.10 -11.22
N TYR A 9 24.52 -0.07 -10.60
CA TYR A 9 24.63 -0.86 -9.38
C TYR A 9 23.80 -0.25 -8.25
N GLN A 10 23.90 1.04 -8.07
CA GLN A 10 23.16 1.72 -7.01
C GLN A 10 21.66 1.66 -7.26
N GLN A 11 21.26 1.76 -8.52
CA GLN A 11 19.85 1.66 -8.86
C GLN A 11 19.29 0.30 -8.50
N LYS A 12 20.06 -0.75 -8.71
CA LYS A 12 19.61 -2.09 -8.35
C LYS A 12 19.43 -2.24 -6.85
N ILE A 13 20.35 -1.67 -6.08
CA ILE A 13 20.27 -1.73 -4.63
C ILE A 13 19.03 -1.01 -4.15
N ILE A 14 18.78 0.18 -4.69
CA ILE A 14 17.61 0.97 -4.32
C ILE A 14 16.34 0.20 -4.64
N LYS A 15 16.29 -0.43 -5.80
CA LYS A 15 15.13 -1.18 -6.21
C LYS A 15 14.84 -2.34 -5.24
N ARG A 16 15.88 -3.05 -4.80
CA ARG A 16 15.70 -4.13 -3.83
C ARG A 16 15.12 -3.62 -2.53
N TYR A 17 15.60 -2.46 -2.09
CA TYR A 17 15.11 -1.87 -0.86
C TYR A 17 13.61 -1.58 -0.96
N TYR A 18 13.19 -0.99 -2.07
CA TYR A 18 11.78 -0.72 -2.29
C TYR A 18 10.95 -1.99 -2.40
N ASP A 19 11.50 -3.01 -3.02
CA ASP A 19 10.81 -4.29 -3.12
C ASP A 19 10.54 -4.86 -1.73
N ASN A 20 11.51 -4.77 -0.83
CA ASN A 20 11.31 -5.23 0.54
C ASN A 20 10.27 -4.41 1.26
N LEU A 21 10.31 -3.08 1.10
CA LEU A 21 9.33 -2.20 1.70
C LEU A 21 7.94 -2.49 1.16
N ASP A 22 7.84 -2.71 -0.15
CA ASP A 22 6.57 -3.03 -0.77
C ASP A 22 6.01 -4.33 -0.21
N THR A 23 6.85 -5.31 0.01
CA THR A 23 6.41 -6.59 0.56
C THR A 23 5.85 -6.41 1.97
N LEU A 24 6.54 -5.66 2.81
CA LEU A 24 6.07 -5.42 4.17
C LEU A 24 4.79 -4.59 4.18
N SER A 25 4.75 -3.56 3.34
CA SER A 25 3.57 -2.71 3.26
C SER A 25 2.38 -3.48 2.69
N LEU A 26 2.63 -4.35 1.73
CA LEU A 26 1.58 -5.16 1.14
C LEU A 26 1.01 -6.14 2.16
N GLN A 27 1.89 -6.76 2.95
CA GLN A 27 1.48 -7.67 4.00
C GLN A 27 0.62 -6.93 5.03
N ARG A 28 1.04 -5.72 5.40
CA ARG A 28 0.28 -4.89 6.32
C ARG A 28 -1.08 -4.53 5.75
N LEU A 29 -1.12 -4.19 4.46
CA LEU A 29 -2.37 -3.84 3.80
C LEU A 29 -3.32 -5.02 3.79
N ALA A 30 -2.82 -6.23 3.55
CA ALA A 30 -3.64 -7.43 3.58
C ALA A 30 -4.23 -7.66 4.97
N GLU A 31 -3.44 -7.46 6.01
CA GLU A 31 -3.92 -7.59 7.39
C GLU A 31 -5.00 -6.57 7.69
N LEU A 32 -4.78 -5.33 7.27
CA LEU A 32 -5.75 -4.27 7.49
C LEU A 32 -7.05 -4.51 6.75
N THR A 33 -6.97 -5.12 5.58
CA THR A 33 -8.17 -5.51 4.84
C THR A 33 -9.02 -6.47 5.66
N GLY A 34 -8.39 -7.44 6.29
CA GLY A 34 -9.08 -8.36 7.19
C GLY A 34 -9.74 -7.62 8.34
N GLU A 35 -9.05 -6.64 8.92
CA GLU A 35 -9.61 -5.85 10.01
C GLU A 35 -10.83 -5.05 9.57
N LEU A 36 -10.84 -4.57 8.34
CA LEU A 36 -11.99 -3.84 7.83
C LEU A 36 -13.25 -4.69 7.82
N TYR A 37 -13.12 -5.99 7.55
CA TYR A 37 -14.26 -6.90 7.58
C TYR A 37 -14.72 -7.20 8.99
N LEU A 38 -13.81 -7.16 9.95
CA LEU A 38 -14.12 -7.56 11.33
C LEU A 38 -14.46 -6.39 12.23
N SER A 39 -14.07 -5.17 11.85
CA SER A 39 -14.21 -3.99 12.70
C SER A 39 -15.46 -3.20 12.36
N THR A 40 -15.95 -2.45 13.35
CA THR A 40 -17.06 -1.53 13.17
C THR A 40 -16.75 -0.24 13.90
N GLY A 41 -17.50 0.82 13.58
CA GLY A 41 -17.41 2.09 14.28
C GLY A 41 -16.03 2.72 14.18
N LYS A 42 -15.52 3.19 15.31
CA LYS A 42 -14.24 3.91 15.34
C LYS A 42 -13.07 3.05 14.93
N LYS A 43 -13.09 1.76 15.28
CA LYS A 43 -12.02 0.85 14.87
C LYS A 43 -11.93 0.76 13.37
N ARG A 44 -13.08 0.71 12.70
CA ARG A 44 -13.12 0.64 11.25
C ARG A 44 -12.55 1.91 10.64
N GLN A 45 -12.85 3.06 11.22
CA GLN A 45 -12.32 4.32 10.75
C GLN A 45 -10.78 4.36 10.86
N LYS A 46 -10.26 3.87 11.98
CA LYS A 46 -8.81 3.79 12.16
C LYS A 46 -8.18 2.84 11.16
N ALA A 47 -8.84 1.72 10.89
CA ALA A 47 -8.34 0.76 9.93
C ALA A 47 -8.31 1.39 8.53
N TRP A 48 -9.31 2.16 8.17
CA TRP A 48 -9.31 2.85 6.88
C TRP A 48 -8.17 3.84 6.76
N ALA A 49 -7.89 4.59 7.83
CA ALA A 49 -6.77 5.53 7.84
C ALA A 49 -5.44 4.78 7.64
N ALA A 50 -5.29 3.64 8.29
CA ALA A 50 -4.09 2.83 8.16
C ALA A 50 -3.98 2.24 6.76
N VAL A 51 -5.10 1.83 6.17
CA VAL A 51 -5.14 1.33 4.81
C VAL A 51 -4.67 2.40 3.84
N ALA A 52 -5.15 3.63 4.01
CA ALA A 52 -4.73 4.74 3.16
C ALA A 52 -3.22 4.96 3.24
N ALA A 53 -2.68 4.94 4.46
CA ALA A 53 -1.24 5.13 4.65
C ALA A 53 -0.44 4.00 3.99
N ALA A 54 -0.90 2.76 4.12
CA ALA A 54 -0.22 1.63 3.51
C ALA A 54 -0.24 1.73 1.99
N MET A 55 -1.37 2.14 1.42
CA MET A 55 -1.48 2.30 -0.03
C MET A 55 -0.57 3.42 -0.54
N GLN A 56 -0.42 4.50 0.22
CA GLN A 56 0.51 5.56 -0.15
C GLN A 56 1.94 5.04 -0.22
N LYS A 57 2.33 4.23 0.75
CA LYS A 57 3.68 3.64 0.76
C LYS A 57 3.90 2.71 -0.43
N LEU A 58 2.85 2.08 -0.89
CA LEU A 58 2.93 1.16 -2.03
C LEU A 58 2.88 1.88 -3.37
N GLY A 59 2.71 3.19 -3.36
CA GLY A 59 2.71 3.97 -4.58
C GLY A 59 1.36 4.06 -5.27
N VAL A 60 0.28 3.71 -4.58
CA VAL A 60 -1.06 3.84 -5.14
C VAL A 60 -1.38 5.32 -5.29
N PRO A 61 -1.89 5.76 -6.45
CA PRO A 61 -2.22 7.18 -6.64
C PRO A 61 -3.24 7.68 -5.64
N GLN A 62 -3.08 8.92 -5.20
CA GLN A 62 -3.96 9.50 -4.21
C GLN A 62 -5.42 9.51 -4.66
N SER A 63 -5.65 9.77 -5.95
CA SER A 63 -7.00 9.78 -6.48
C SER A 63 -7.69 8.42 -6.32
N ARG A 64 -6.92 7.34 -6.49
CA ARG A 64 -7.46 6.00 -6.32
C ARG A 64 -7.72 5.71 -4.84
N ILE A 65 -6.82 6.16 -3.96
CA ILE A 65 -6.99 6.01 -2.53
C ILE A 65 -8.26 6.73 -2.07
N ASP A 66 -8.45 7.97 -2.51
CA ASP A 66 -9.63 8.74 -2.17
C ASP A 66 -10.91 8.06 -2.64
N HIS A 67 -10.88 7.49 -3.84
CA HIS A 67 -12.01 6.78 -4.37
C HIS A 67 -12.37 5.56 -3.51
N LEU A 68 -11.34 4.81 -3.12
CA LEU A 68 -11.54 3.62 -2.29
C LEU A 68 -12.12 3.99 -0.92
N LEU A 69 -11.61 5.07 -0.33
CA LEU A 69 -12.12 5.53 0.96
C LEU A 69 -13.56 6.00 0.84
N LYS A 70 -13.88 6.65 -0.26
CA LYS A 70 -15.23 7.15 -0.48
C LYS A 70 -16.23 6.01 -0.65
N GLN A 71 -15.81 4.96 -1.34
CA GLN A 71 -16.67 3.78 -1.52
C GLN A 71 -16.86 3.02 -0.23
N GLY A 72 -15.85 3.01 0.63
CA GLY A 72 -15.94 2.33 1.91
C GLY A 72 -16.16 0.83 1.81
N ASN A 73 -15.67 0.23 0.72
CA ASN A 73 -15.88 -1.20 0.46
C ASN A 73 -14.58 -1.96 0.60
N PRO A 74 -14.45 -2.81 1.65
CA PRO A 74 -13.21 -3.57 1.86
C PRO A 74 -12.86 -4.50 0.69
N ALA A 75 -13.85 -4.97 -0.06
CA ALA A 75 -13.58 -5.85 -1.19
C ALA A 75 -12.71 -5.15 -2.25
N LEU A 76 -12.89 -3.83 -2.40
CA LEU A 76 -12.07 -3.07 -3.34
C LEU A 76 -10.62 -3.00 -2.89
N VAL A 77 -10.40 -2.91 -1.58
CA VAL A 77 -9.04 -2.93 -1.03
C VAL A 77 -8.41 -4.30 -1.27
N ALA A 78 -9.18 -5.37 -1.10
CA ALA A 78 -8.69 -6.71 -1.37
C ALA A 78 -8.24 -6.86 -2.83
N GLU A 79 -8.96 -6.23 -3.75
CA GLU A 79 -8.56 -6.27 -5.15
C GLU A 79 -7.24 -5.54 -5.38
N VAL A 80 -7.03 -4.43 -4.70
CA VAL A 80 -5.76 -3.71 -4.78
C VAL A 80 -4.62 -4.60 -4.30
N VAL A 81 -4.84 -5.32 -3.20
CA VAL A 81 -3.84 -6.25 -2.69
C VAL A 81 -3.48 -7.29 -3.75
N LYS A 82 -4.49 -7.86 -4.40
CA LYS A 82 -4.25 -8.85 -5.44
C LYS A 82 -3.47 -8.27 -6.61
N GLU A 83 -3.81 -7.05 -7.03
CA GLU A 83 -3.09 -6.40 -8.12
C GLU A 83 -1.62 -6.22 -7.77
N LEU A 84 -1.35 -5.80 -6.54
CA LEU A 84 0.02 -5.55 -6.11
C LEU A 84 0.80 -6.84 -5.95
N GLU A 85 0.14 -7.91 -5.56
CA GLU A 85 0.78 -9.22 -5.44
C GLU A 85 1.24 -9.76 -6.79
N ARG A 86 0.60 -9.33 -7.86
CA ARG A 86 0.95 -9.79 -9.20
C ARG A 86 2.17 -9.10 -9.79
N ARG A 87 2.65 -8.05 -9.18
CA ARG A 87 3.82 -7.33 -9.70
C ARG A 87 5.14 -8.11 -9.53
#